data_2cd58fb6b5133e8bd160dba6ebb05177
#
_entry.id   2cd58fb6b5133e8bd160dba6ebb05177
#
_cell.length_a   1.000
_cell.length_b   1.000
_cell.length_c   1.000
_cell.angle_alpha   90.00
_cell.angle_beta   90.00
_cell.angle_gamma   90.00
#
_symmetry.space_group_name_H-M   'P 1'
#
loop_
_entity.id
_entity.type
_entity.pdbx_description
1 polymer ?
#
loop_
_entity_poly.entity_id
_entity_poly.type
_entity_poly.pdbx_seq_one_letter_code
_entity_poly.pdbx_strand_id
1 'polypeptide(L)'
;MEFKDFIDLAKVRQSCRSYDSDREVEIEKLEACLESMKLAPSACNAQPYFYYLVHGNEAKNIRDHLQLGTMNSFAKDVNAFAIVTEENYNLTAKIGSSVKDQDYKSVDIGISAAYFTAEATTLGLSTCIMGWFDEDKLKKYLGTRSRIRLVIAIGYAKDDKIRDKKRKSSDAIYKIISEDK
;
A
#
# COMPACT_ATOMS: atom_id res chain seq x y z
N MET A 1 -6.42 12.78 -14.25
CA MET A 1 -7.10 11.77 -15.12
C MET A 1 -8.48 11.57 -14.53
N GLU A 2 -9.54 11.68 -15.31
CA GLU A 2 -10.88 11.31 -14.86
C GLU A 2 -11.10 9.82 -15.09
N PHE A 3 -11.60 9.12 -14.07
CA PHE A 3 -11.99 7.73 -14.14
C PHE A 3 -13.52 7.64 -14.24
N LYS A 4 -14.03 6.96 -15.25
CA LYS A 4 -15.46 6.77 -15.41
C LYS A 4 -16.03 5.79 -14.38
N ASP A 5 -15.22 4.82 -13.97
CA ASP A 5 -15.57 3.83 -12.98
C ASP A 5 -14.33 3.21 -12.31
N PHE A 6 -14.55 2.35 -11.33
CA PHE A 6 -13.48 1.66 -10.60
C PHE A 6 -12.64 0.72 -11.50
N ILE A 7 -13.23 0.18 -12.57
CA ILE A 7 -12.49 -0.70 -13.49
C ILE A 7 -11.41 0.11 -14.22
N ASP A 8 -11.69 1.33 -14.64
CA ASP A 8 -10.72 2.20 -15.29
C ASP A 8 -9.57 2.56 -14.35
N LEU A 9 -9.89 2.92 -13.10
CA LEU A 9 -8.89 3.12 -12.05
C LEU A 9 -8.03 1.86 -11.85
N ALA A 10 -8.66 0.71 -11.74
CA ALA A 10 -7.97 -0.56 -11.54
C ALA A 10 -7.06 -0.94 -12.72
N LYS A 11 -7.41 -0.54 -13.96
CA LYS A 11 -6.55 -0.72 -15.15
C LYS A 11 -5.29 0.12 -15.06
N VAL A 12 -5.38 1.36 -14.58
CA VAL A 12 -4.27 2.32 -14.52
C VAL A 12 -3.38 2.08 -13.31
N ARG A 13 -3.97 1.82 -12.11
CA ARG A 13 -3.19 1.56 -10.91
C ARG A 13 -2.20 0.41 -11.13
N GLN A 14 -0.93 0.69 -11.00
CA GLN A 14 0.14 -0.30 -11.16
C GLN A 14 1.28 -0.07 -10.15
N SER A 15 2.10 -1.09 -9.91
CA SER A 15 3.33 -0.94 -9.12
C SER A 15 4.38 -0.21 -9.95
N CYS A 16 4.60 1.06 -9.65
CA CYS A 16 5.63 1.89 -10.27
C CYS A 16 7.01 1.51 -9.73
N ARG A 17 8.01 1.45 -10.60
CA ARG A 17 9.42 1.22 -10.26
C ARG A 17 10.37 2.15 -11.02
N SER A 18 9.83 3.27 -11.52
CA SER A 18 10.59 4.32 -12.20
C SER A 18 9.96 5.66 -11.81
N TYR A 19 10.60 6.37 -10.88
CA TYR A 19 10.07 7.60 -10.30
C TYR A 19 10.87 8.80 -10.80
N ASP A 20 10.19 9.95 -10.88
CA ASP A 20 10.79 11.25 -11.10
C ASP A 20 11.27 11.79 -9.74
N SER A 21 12.59 11.74 -9.52
CA SER A 21 13.21 12.18 -8.27
C SER A 21 13.16 13.68 -8.05
N ASP A 22 12.97 14.45 -9.12
CA ASP A 22 13.01 15.93 -9.09
C ASP A 22 11.62 16.52 -8.79
N ARG A 23 10.57 15.69 -8.86
CA ARG A 23 9.21 16.09 -8.58
C ARG A 23 8.79 15.66 -7.17
N GLU A 24 8.67 16.63 -6.28
CA GLU A 24 8.18 16.38 -4.93
C GLU A 24 6.68 16.05 -4.91
N VAL A 25 6.26 15.34 -3.89
CA VAL A 25 4.84 14.98 -3.67
C VAL A 25 4.25 16.01 -2.72
N GLU A 26 3.12 16.58 -3.11
CA GLU A 26 2.38 17.55 -2.31
C GLU A 26 1.78 16.86 -1.06
N ILE A 27 1.93 17.49 0.10
CA ILE A 27 1.47 16.91 1.37
C ILE A 27 -0.04 16.70 1.38
N GLU A 28 -0.79 17.56 0.76
CA GLU A 28 -2.26 17.50 0.67
C GLU A 28 -2.73 16.23 -0.06
N LYS A 29 -1.97 15.78 -1.06
CA LYS A 29 -2.27 14.51 -1.76
C LYS A 29 -1.96 13.29 -0.88
N LEU A 30 -0.91 13.38 -0.08
CA LEU A 30 -0.57 12.31 0.86
C LEU A 30 -1.61 12.21 1.98
N GLU A 31 -2.09 13.35 2.48
CA GLU A 31 -3.16 13.42 3.46
C GLU A 31 -4.48 12.86 2.89
N ALA A 32 -4.83 13.18 1.66
CA ALA A 32 -6.00 12.62 0.99
C ALA A 32 -5.92 11.08 0.87
N CYS A 33 -4.74 10.53 0.59
CA CYS A 33 -4.54 9.09 0.60
C CYS A 33 -4.77 8.47 1.98
N LEU A 34 -4.33 9.15 3.07
CA LEU A 34 -4.58 8.71 4.44
C LEU A 34 -6.06 8.78 4.80
N GLU A 35 -6.76 9.83 4.39
CA GLU A 35 -8.21 9.93 4.62
C GLU A 35 -8.99 8.84 3.87
N SER A 36 -8.62 8.54 2.62
CA SER A 36 -9.21 7.43 1.88
C SER A 36 -8.96 6.09 2.58
N MET A 37 -7.75 5.84 3.05
CA MET A 37 -7.39 4.62 3.78
C MET A 37 -8.19 4.44 5.06
N LYS A 38 -8.52 5.51 5.80
CA LYS A 38 -9.35 5.47 7.01
C LYS A 38 -10.77 4.95 6.74
N LEU A 39 -11.26 5.07 5.53
CA LEU A 39 -12.58 4.58 5.11
C LEU A 39 -12.58 3.09 4.75
N ALA A 40 -11.42 2.43 4.75
CA ALA A 40 -11.32 1.01 4.47
C ALA A 40 -12.05 0.17 5.54
N PRO A 41 -12.85 -0.83 5.15
CA PRO A 41 -13.46 -1.73 6.10
C PRO A 41 -12.42 -2.62 6.79
N SER A 42 -12.70 -3.00 8.04
CA SER A 42 -11.87 -3.95 8.79
C SER A 42 -12.72 -4.87 9.67
N ALA A 43 -12.21 -6.04 10.01
CA ALA A 43 -12.90 -6.99 10.86
C ALA A 43 -13.24 -6.35 12.22
N CYS A 44 -14.52 -6.39 12.61
CA CYS A 44 -15.04 -5.75 13.82
C CYS A 44 -14.67 -4.26 13.94
N ASN A 45 -14.45 -3.58 12.83
CA ASN A 45 -13.94 -2.20 12.76
C ASN A 45 -12.66 -1.99 13.59
N ALA A 46 -11.79 -3.00 13.62
CA ALA A 46 -10.63 -3.03 14.51
C ALA A 46 -9.46 -2.15 14.04
N GLN A 47 -9.37 -1.88 12.73
CA GLN A 47 -8.35 -1.02 12.12
C GLN A 47 -6.94 -1.33 12.66
N PRO A 48 -6.45 -2.61 12.51
CA PRO A 48 -5.24 -3.09 13.18
C PRO A 48 -3.94 -2.64 12.48
N TYR A 49 -3.88 -1.38 12.13
CA TYR A 49 -2.77 -0.77 11.41
C TYR A 49 -2.51 0.67 11.84
N PHE A 50 -1.25 1.09 11.71
CA PHE A 50 -0.84 2.48 11.83
C PHE A 50 0.07 2.85 10.65
N TYR A 51 -0.11 4.05 10.11
CA TYR A 51 0.64 4.56 8.96
C TYR A 51 1.60 5.66 9.40
N TYR A 52 2.90 5.43 9.19
CA TYR A 52 3.92 6.48 9.27
C TYR A 52 4.14 7.03 7.87
N LEU A 53 3.86 8.30 7.67
CA LEU A 53 4.12 8.98 6.42
C LEU A 53 5.50 9.67 6.50
N VAL A 54 6.40 9.32 5.59
CA VAL A 54 7.75 9.86 5.50
C VAL A 54 7.92 10.51 4.13
N HIS A 55 8.21 11.81 4.08
CA HIS A 55 8.33 12.54 2.82
C HIS A 55 9.47 13.57 2.84
N GLY A 56 9.80 14.12 1.68
CA GLY A 56 10.83 15.13 1.53
C GLY A 56 12.22 14.61 1.94
N ASN A 57 12.94 15.38 2.74
CA ASN A 57 14.29 15.00 3.18
C ASN A 57 14.29 13.75 4.05
N GLU A 58 13.25 13.52 4.86
CA GLU A 58 13.14 12.31 5.68
C GLU A 58 12.98 11.05 4.80
N ALA A 59 12.31 11.14 3.65
CA ALA A 59 12.24 10.03 2.71
C ALA A 59 13.64 9.63 2.21
N LYS A 60 14.55 10.61 2.00
CA LYS A 60 15.94 10.34 1.59
C LYS A 60 16.69 9.54 2.65
N ASN A 61 16.45 9.82 3.93
CA ASN A 61 17.13 9.16 5.05
C ASN A 61 16.81 7.68 5.18
N ILE A 62 15.64 7.22 4.71
CA ILE A 62 15.23 5.82 4.84
C ILE A 62 15.44 4.99 3.56
N ARG A 63 15.81 5.60 2.45
CA ARG A 63 15.96 4.91 1.14
C ARG A 63 16.86 3.68 1.22
N ASP A 64 17.98 3.78 1.94
CA ASP A 64 18.94 2.68 2.09
C ASP A 64 18.39 1.53 2.95
N HIS A 65 17.38 1.79 3.79
CA HIS A 65 16.72 0.74 4.58
C HIS A 65 15.70 -0.04 3.75
N LEU A 66 15.33 0.48 2.58
CA LEU A 66 14.37 -0.12 1.67
C LEU A 66 15.02 -0.94 0.56
N GLN A 67 16.34 -0.77 0.38
CA GLN A 67 17.12 -1.50 -0.62
C GLN A 67 17.87 -2.65 0.06
N LEU A 68 17.59 -3.89 -0.37
CA LEU A 68 18.33 -5.08 0.07
C LEU A 68 18.99 -5.72 -1.15
N GLY A 69 20.29 -5.50 -1.30
CA GLY A 69 21.03 -5.86 -2.51
C GLY A 69 20.51 -5.10 -3.73
N THR A 70 20.09 -5.80 -4.77
CA THR A 70 19.47 -5.21 -5.97
C THR A 70 17.96 -5.00 -5.86
N MET A 71 17.34 -5.55 -4.80
CA MET A 71 15.90 -5.43 -4.57
C MET A 71 15.54 -3.99 -4.22
N ASN A 72 14.43 -3.52 -4.82
CA ASN A 72 13.90 -2.17 -4.60
C ASN A 72 14.88 -1.03 -4.93
N SER A 73 15.83 -1.23 -5.85
CA SER A 73 16.81 -0.20 -6.26
C SER A 73 16.16 1.11 -6.72
N PHE A 74 14.88 1.08 -7.13
CA PHE A 74 14.09 2.26 -7.50
C PHE A 74 13.75 3.17 -6.29
N ALA A 75 13.88 2.66 -5.05
CA ALA A 75 13.55 3.43 -3.85
C ALA A 75 14.44 4.70 -3.70
N LYS A 76 15.62 4.70 -4.30
CA LYS A 76 16.53 5.87 -4.33
C LYS A 76 15.91 7.11 -5.00
N ASP A 77 14.94 6.93 -5.90
CA ASP A 77 14.32 7.99 -6.68
C ASP A 77 12.90 8.34 -6.12
N VAL A 78 12.50 7.75 -4.99
CA VAL A 78 11.17 7.95 -4.39
C VAL A 78 11.21 9.10 -3.38
N ASN A 79 10.22 9.99 -3.41
CA ASN A 79 10.16 11.18 -2.57
C ASN A 79 9.21 11.07 -1.37
N ALA A 80 8.39 10.02 -1.31
CA ALA A 80 7.55 9.76 -0.14
C ALA A 80 7.34 8.26 0.08
N PHE A 81 7.15 7.87 1.34
CA PHE A 81 6.84 6.50 1.74
C PHE A 81 5.75 6.49 2.81
N ALA A 82 4.83 5.54 2.70
CA ALA A 82 3.94 5.18 3.80
C ALA A 82 4.40 3.83 4.37
N ILE A 83 4.80 3.81 5.63
CA ILE A 83 5.24 2.61 6.35
C ILE A 83 4.08 2.15 7.21
N VAL A 84 3.62 0.93 6.96
CA VAL A 84 2.43 0.37 7.60
C VAL A 84 2.83 -0.64 8.65
N THR A 85 2.52 -0.34 9.91
CA THR A 85 2.73 -1.24 11.04
C THR A 85 1.46 -1.98 11.40
N GLU A 86 1.66 -3.13 12.01
CA GLU A 86 0.60 -3.93 12.58
C GLU A 86 0.31 -3.48 14.01
N GLU A 87 -0.96 -3.20 14.31
CA GLU A 87 -1.41 -2.84 15.64
C GLU A 87 -2.20 -3.97 16.30
N ASN A 88 -2.41 -3.84 17.60
CA ASN A 88 -3.16 -4.83 18.35
C ASN A 88 -4.65 -4.77 18.00
N TYR A 89 -5.28 -5.94 17.91
CA TYR A 89 -6.72 -6.04 17.82
C TYR A 89 -7.42 -5.56 19.10
N ASN A 90 -8.62 -5.02 18.92
CA ASN A 90 -9.56 -4.94 20.03
C ASN A 90 -9.94 -6.37 20.50
N LEU A 91 -10.48 -6.49 21.71
CA LEU A 91 -10.77 -7.79 22.34
C LEU A 91 -11.70 -8.67 21.49
N THR A 92 -12.69 -8.09 20.85
CA THR A 92 -13.70 -8.82 20.03
C THR A 92 -13.05 -9.44 18.79
N ALA A 93 -12.24 -8.68 18.05
CA ALA A 93 -11.53 -9.17 16.88
C ALA A 93 -10.48 -10.23 17.24
N LYS A 94 -9.82 -10.10 18.40
CA LYS A 94 -8.86 -11.07 18.91
C LYS A 94 -9.50 -12.43 19.19
N ILE A 95 -10.67 -12.46 19.83
CA ILE A 95 -11.41 -13.69 20.08
C ILE A 95 -11.83 -14.35 18.77
N GLY A 96 -12.40 -13.57 17.84
CA GLY A 96 -12.85 -14.08 16.54
C GLY A 96 -11.71 -14.68 15.70
N SER A 97 -10.54 -14.04 15.66
CA SER A 97 -9.38 -14.55 14.93
C SER A 97 -8.83 -15.84 15.52
N SER A 98 -8.79 -15.93 16.86
CA SER A 98 -8.27 -17.11 17.57
C SER A 98 -9.19 -18.35 17.37
N VAL A 99 -10.51 -18.15 17.36
CA VAL A 99 -11.49 -19.26 17.18
C VAL A 99 -11.48 -19.81 15.75
N LYS A 100 -11.19 -18.95 14.74
CA LYS A 100 -11.26 -19.30 13.32
C LYS A 100 -9.89 -19.57 12.68
N ASP A 101 -8.79 -19.41 13.42
CA ASP A 101 -7.42 -19.44 12.88
C ASP A 101 -7.26 -18.57 11.62
N GLN A 102 -7.84 -17.36 11.67
CA GLN A 102 -7.89 -16.43 10.54
C GLN A 102 -7.01 -15.20 10.79
N ASP A 103 -6.05 -14.94 9.92
CA ASP A 103 -5.22 -13.73 9.96
C ASP A 103 -5.96 -12.52 9.37
N TYR A 104 -6.97 -12.04 10.10
CA TYR A 104 -7.71 -10.84 9.71
C TYR A 104 -6.84 -9.59 9.62
N LYS A 105 -5.75 -9.48 10.40
CA LYS A 105 -4.85 -8.32 10.35
C LYS A 105 -4.22 -8.17 8.97
N SER A 106 -3.72 -9.25 8.38
CA SER A 106 -3.17 -9.21 7.03
C SER A 106 -4.21 -8.83 5.99
N VAL A 107 -5.45 -9.30 6.16
CA VAL A 107 -6.58 -8.94 5.27
C VAL A 107 -6.89 -7.46 5.39
N ASP A 108 -7.09 -6.96 6.60
CA ASP A 108 -7.45 -5.56 6.88
C ASP A 108 -6.36 -4.58 6.39
N ILE A 109 -5.08 -4.92 6.64
CA ILE A 109 -3.94 -4.14 6.15
C ILE A 109 -3.91 -4.13 4.61
N GLY A 110 -4.18 -5.26 3.97
CA GLY A 110 -4.25 -5.35 2.51
C GLY A 110 -5.37 -4.49 1.93
N ILE A 111 -6.55 -4.48 2.57
CA ILE A 111 -7.69 -3.64 2.17
C ILE A 111 -7.33 -2.15 2.34
N SER A 112 -6.78 -1.74 3.48
CA SER A 112 -6.39 -0.35 3.72
C SER A 112 -5.35 0.14 2.72
N ALA A 113 -4.35 -0.69 2.40
CA ALA A 113 -3.34 -0.38 1.39
C ALA A 113 -3.93 -0.27 -0.03
N ALA A 114 -4.99 -1.03 -0.34
CA ALA A 114 -5.71 -0.92 -1.61
C ALA A 114 -6.42 0.43 -1.73
N TYR A 115 -7.11 0.89 -0.68
CA TYR A 115 -7.75 2.21 -0.63
C TYR A 115 -6.72 3.32 -0.79
N PHE A 116 -5.63 3.28 -0.01
CA PHE A 116 -4.53 4.24 -0.11
C PHE A 116 -3.98 4.35 -1.54
N THR A 117 -3.65 3.21 -2.16
CA THR A 117 -3.03 3.21 -3.50
C THR A 117 -4.02 3.53 -4.62
N ALA A 118 -5.31 3.26 -4.42
CA ALA A 118 -6.36 3.68 -5.33
C ALA A 118 -6.46 5.22 -5.34
N GLU A 119 -6.57 5.84 -4.16
CA GLU A 119 -6.62 7.30 -4.04
C GLU A 119 -5.37 7.97 -4.62
N ALA A 120 -4.17 7.47 -4.28
CA ALA A 120 -2.93 7.98 -4.88
C ALA A 120 -3.00 8.02 -6.42
N THR A 121 -3.60 6.98 -7.03
CA THR A 121 -3.76 6.92 -8.48
C THR A 121 -4.75 7.95 -9.01
N THR A 122 -5.85 8.24 -8.31
CA THR A 122 -6.81 9.30 -8.70
C THR A 122 -6.16 10.66 -8.69
N LEU A 123 -5.25 10.90 -7.75
CA LEU A 123 -4.49 12.14 -7.60
C LEU A 123 -3.27 12.26 -8.55
N GLY A 124 -3.09 11.29 -9.46
CA GLY A 124 -1.99 11.27 -10.41
C GLY A 124 -0.66 10.82 -9.82
N LEU A 125 -0.67 10.28 -8.60
CA LEU A 125 0.51 9.68 -7.98
C LEU A 125 0.66 8.23 -8.41
N SER A 126 1.89 7.77 -8.40
CA SER A 126 2.27 6.38 -8.64
C SER A 126 2.76 5.73 -7.37
N THR A 127 2.41 4.44 -7.19
CA THR A 127 2.76 3.72 -5.96
C THR A 127 3.39 2.36 -6.24
N CYS A 128 4.17 1.85 -5.28
CA CYS A 128 4.63 0.47 -5.26
C CYS A 128 4.56 -0.08 -3.83
N ILE A 129 3.74 -1.11 -3.61
CA ILE A 129 3.68 -1.82 -2.33
C ILE A 129 4.88 -2.77 -2.26
N MET A 130 5.68 -2.65 -1.20
CA MET A 130 6.88 -3.44 -0.95
C MET A 130 6.71 -4.24 0.34
N GLY A 131 7.08 -5.52 0.30
CA GLY A 131 7.15 -6.42 1.46
C GLY A 131 8.57 -6.82 1.83
N TRP A 132 9.58 -6.33 1.11
CA TRP A 132 10.98 -6.67 1.31
C TRP A 132 11.78 -5.42 1.63
N PHE A 133 12.27 -5.30 2.87
CA PHE A 133 12.99 -4.14 3.40
C PHE A 133 13.72 -4.55 4.70
N ASP A 134 14.62 -3.71 5.21
CA ASP A 134 15.30 -3.89 6.49
C ASP A 134 14.36 -3.42 7.63
N GLU A 135 13.57 -4.35 8.15
CA GLU A 135 12.57 -4.07 9.18
C GLU A 135 13.20 -3.50 10.45
N ASP A 136 14.36 -4.02 10.87
CA ASP A 136 14.99 -3.60 12.13
C ASP A 136 15.50 -2.17 12.05
N LYS A 137 16.10 -1.78 10.92
CA LYS A 137 16.52 -0.40 10.71
C LYS A 137 15.34 0.56 10.64
N LEU A 138 14.26 0.18 9.96
CA LEU A 138 13.05 1.00 9.91
C LEU A 138 12.40 1.15 11.28
N LYS A 139 12.31 0.08 12.07
CA LYS A 139 11.80 0.14 13.46
C LYS A 139 12.64 1.09 14.32
N LYS A 140 13.95 1.01 14.20
CA LYS A 140 14.86 1.91 14.92
C LYS A 140 14.66 3.37 14.50
N TYR A 141 14.53 3.62 13.20
CA TYR A 141 14.29 4.97 12.67
C TYR A 141 12.96 5.54 13.17
N LEU A 142 11.89 4.75 13.16
CA LEU A 142 10.55 5.18 13.58
C LEU A 142 10.36 5.19 15.10
N GLY A 143 11.27 4.60 15.87
CA GLY A 143 11.12 4.46 17.31
C GLY A 143 10.00 3.50 17.72
N THR A 144 9.64 2.53 16.87
CA THR A 144 8.53 1.59 17.09
C THR A 144 9.02 0.17 17.35
N ARG A 145 8.20 -0.62 18.06
CA ARG A 145 8.38 -2.07 18.23
C ARG A 145 7.36 -2.86 17.42
N SER A 146 6.36 -2.20 16.86
CA SER A 146 5.31 -2.83 16.05
C SER A 146 5.92 -3.45 14.78
N ARG A 147 5.36 -4.58 14.35
CA ARG A 147 5.78 -5.25 13.13
C ARG A 147 5.44 -4.39 11.92
N ILE A 148 6.42 -4.17 11.04
CA ILE A 148 6.19 -3.47 9.77
C ILE A 148 5.72 -4.50 8.75
N ARG A 149 4.52 -4.31 8.20
CA ARG A 149 3.89 -5.26 7.26
C ARG A 149 4.16 -4.88 5.81
N LEU A 150 4.09 -3.60 5.51
CA LEU A 150 4.24 -3.06 4.16
C LEU A 150 4.97 -1.72 4.21
N VAL A 151 5.67 -1.41 3.12
CA VAL A 151 6.10 -0.06 2.79
C VAL A 151 5.54 0.29 1.42
N ILE A 152 4.88 1.42 1.30
CA ILE A 152 4.33 1.92 0.05
C ILE A 152 5.21 3.06 -0.43
N ALA A 153 5.93 2.87 -1.53
CA ALA A 153 6.63 3.93 -2.23
C ALA A 153 5.61 4.80 -2.97
N ILE A 154 5.78 6.13 -2.90
CA ILE A 154 4.84 7.11 -3.46
C ILE A 154 5.65 8.20 -4.18
N GLY A 155 5.20 8.59 -5.35
CA GLY A 155 5.84 9.63 -6.14
C GLY A 155 5.18 9.78 -7.50
N TYR A 156 5.77 10.58 -8.33
CA TYR A 156 5.38 10.68 -9.74
C TYR A 156 6.16 9.68 -10.58
N ALA A 157 5.49 9.00 -11.49
CA ALA A 157 6.18 8.15 -12.46
C ALA A 157 7.02 9.01 -13.41
N LYS A 158 8.17 8.49 -13.81
CA LYS A 158 9.07 9.14 -14.77
C LYS A 158 8.49 9.17 -16.19
N ASP A 159 7.55 8.27 -16.47
CA ASP A 159 6.82 8.20 -17.73
C ASP A 159 5.38 7.71 -17.46
N ASP A 160 4.47 7.99 -18.39
CA ASP A 160 3.04 7.63 -18.29
C ASP A 160 2.74 6.21 -18.79
N LYS A 161 3.76 5.36 -18.93
CA LYS A 161 3.61 4.03 -19.51
C LYS A 161 2.82 3.11 -18.58
N ILE A 162 1.65 2.71 -19.02
CA ILE A 162 0.85 1.67 -18.37
C ILE A 162 1.24 0.32 -18.97
N ARG A 163 1.65 -0.60 -18.10
CA ARG A 163 2.03 -1.95 -18.49
C ARG A 163 0.81 -2.83 -18.70
N ASP A 164 0.86 -3.70 -19.68
CA ASP A 164 -0.15 -4.76 -19.83
C ASP A 164 -0.20 -5.64 -18.60
N LYS A 165 -1.40 -5.78 -18.02
CA LYS A 165 -1.62 -6.59 -16.84
C LYS A 165 -1.84 -8.03 -17.20
N LYS A 166 -0.81 -8.86 -17.05
CA LYS A 166 -0.97 -10.30 -17.15
C LYS A 166 -1.77 -10.82 -15.96
N ARG A 167 -2.88 -11.49 -16.22
CA ARG A 167 -3.76 -12.11 -15.23
C ARG A 167 -4.01 -13.56 -15.61
N LYS A 168 -4.36 -14.37 -14.63
CA LYS A 168 -4.87 -15.71 -14.89
C LYS A 168 -6.19 -15.61 -15.67
N SER A 169 -6.58 -16.68 -16.34
CA SER A 169 -7.88 -16.78 -17.00
C SER A 169 -9.02 -16.70 -15.95
N SER A 170 -10.20 -16.31 -16.39
CA SER A 170 -11.35 -16.12 -15.50
C SER A 170 -11.73 -17.40 -14.74
N ASP A 171 -11.71 -18.54 -15.42
CA ASP A 171 -11.99 -19.87 -14.87
C ASP A 171 -10.99 -20.32 -13.79
N ALA A 172 -9.75 -19.76 -13.81
CA ALA A 172 -8.73 -20.02 -12.78
C ALA A 172 -8.84 -19.09 -11.56
N ILE A 173 -9.73 -18.06 -11.57
CA ILE A 173 -9.85 -17.05 -10.53
C ILE A 173 -11.22 -17.11 -9.85
N TYR A 174 -12.30 -17.31 -10.62
CA TYR A 174 -13.66 -17.36 -10.10
C TYR A 174 -14.53 -18.34 -10.85
N LYS A 175 -15.59 -18.78 -10.19
CA LYS A 175 -16.68 -19.55 -10.77
C LYS A 175 -18.01 -18.93 -10.35
N ILE A 176 -18.89 -18.71 -11.29
CA ILE A 176 -20.26 -18.30 -11.01
C ILE A 176 -21.08 -19.57 -10.74
N ILE A 177 -21.75 -19.61 -9.60
CA ILE A 177 -22.70 -20.66 -9.24
C ILE A 177 -24.08 -20.02 -9.31
N SER A 178 -24.88 -20.45 -10.27
CA SER A 178 -26.27 -20.01 -10.46
C SER A 178 -27.13 -21.24 -10.64
N GLU A 179 -28.41 -21.16 -10.29
CA GLU A 179 -29.36 -22.14 -10.74
C GLU A 179 -29.46 -22.05 -12.26
N ASP A 180 -29.30 -23.18 -12.93
CA ASP A 180 -29.52 -23.25 -14.38
C ASP A 180 -30.96 -22.89 -14.65
N LYS A 181 -31.19 -21.89 -15.50
CA LYS A 181 -32.51 -21.56 -16.05
C LYS A 181 -32.84 -22.50 -17.18
#